data_d9d8ecb9e8cd89ddcb8b7e23a57c7619
#
_entry.id   d9d8ecb9e8cd89ddcb8b7e23a57c7619
#
_cell.length_a   1.000
_cell.length_b   1.000
_cell.length_c   1.000
_cell.angle_alpha   90.00
_cell.angle_beta   90.00
_cell.angle_gamma   90.00
#
_symmetry.space_group_name_H-M   'P 1'
#
loop_
_entity.id
_entity.type
_entity.pdbx_description
1 polymer ?
#
loop_
_entity_poly.entity_id
_entity_poly.type
_entity_poly.pdbx_seq_one_letter_code
_entity_poly.pdbx_strand_id
1 'polypeptide(L)'
;MTDAPQMEPACLGVPGAMLYYKTQGHGPPLLMLQGGDSDADGTDALAAHLIDHYTVLSYDRRGLSRSSVDDPSAPVDLSTHCDDAARLLAAVTDEPALVFGTSIGALLGLDLVSRHPESVRLLVSHEPPATELLAEPERSQALREQKDVEEAYRNDGVAEAMRKFRRSGRRPL
;
A
#
# COMPACT_ATOMS: atom_id res chain seq x y z
N MET A 1 -9.81 -8.64 33.05
CA MET A 1 -10.47 -8.61 31.73
C MET A 1 -9.78 -7.46 30.98
N THR A 2 -8.78 -7.78 30.18
CA THR A 2 -8.16 -6.80 29.28
C THR A 2 -9.16 -6.51 28.17
N ASP A 3 -9.59 -5.26 28.10
CA ASP A 3 -10.45 -4.79 27.01
C ASP A 3 -9.73 -5.14 25.69
N ALA A 4 -10.44 -5.79 24.76
CA ALA A 4 -9.90 -6.06 23.44
C ALA A 4 -9.55 -4.71 22.82
N PRO A 5 -8.36 -4.56 22.17
CA PRO A 5 -7.97 -3.30 21.57
C PRO A 5 -9.03 -2.87 20.55
N GLN A 6 -9.68 -1.74 20.83
CA GLN A 6 -10.77 -1.24 19.99
C GLN A 6 -10.21 -0.80 18.65
N MET A 7 -10.87 -1.23 17.58
CA MET A 7 -10.66 -0.71 16.24
C MET A 7 -11.38 0.62 16.12
N GLU A 8 -10.65 1.70 15.85
CA GLU A 8 -11.21 3.03 15.66
C GLU A 8 -11.16 3.41 14.16
N PRO A 9 -12.26 3.27 13.43
CA PRO A 9 -12.35 3.74 12.06
C PRO A 9 -12.52 5.27 12.02
N ALA A 10 -11.82 5.91 11.09
CA ALA A 10 -11.91 7.36 10.88
C ALA A 10 -11.69 7.72 9.40
N CYS A 11 -11.87 9.00 9.08
CA CYS A 11 -11.59 9.54 7.75
C CYS A 11 -10.69 10.76 7.86
N LEU A 12 -9.74 10.88 6.92
CA LEU A 12 -8.83 12.02 6.78
C LEU A 12 -9.06 12.70 5.44
N GLY A 13 -9.37 13.99 5.46
CA GLY A 13 -9.37 14.83 4.25
C GLY A 13 -7.94 15.11 3.79
N VAL A 14 -7.64 14.78 2.55
CA VAL A 14 -6.37 15.11 1.86
C VAL A 14 -6.68 15.83 0.55
N PRO A 15 -5.72 16.52 -0.09
CA PRO A 15 -5.98 17.17 -1.37
C PRO A 15 -6.57 16.21 -2.41
N GLY A 16 -7.82 16.48 -2.83
CA GLY A 16 -8.54 15.72 -3.85
C GLY A 16 -9.10 14.36 -3.42
N ALA A 17 -9.09 14.05 -2.10
CA ALA A 17 -9.63 12.77 -1.62
C ALA A 17 -10.03 12.80 -0.14
N MET A 18 -10.87 11.81 0.24
CA MET A 18 -11.15 11.46 1.63
C MET A 18 -10.64 10.04 1.87
N LEU A 19 -9.69 9.88 2.78
CA LEU A 19 -9.10 8.59 3.09
C LEU A 19 -9.78 7.96 4.31
N TYR A 20 -10.29 6.75 4.14
CA TYR A 20 -10.68 5.89 5.25
C TYR A 20 -9.45 5.23 5.86
N TYR A 21 -9.35 5.25 7.17
CA TYR A 21 -8.31 4.53 7.91
C TYR A 21 -8.85 3.96 9.22
N LYS A 22 -8.09 3.03 9.79
CA LYS A 22 -8.35 2.48 11.11
C LYS A 22 -7.04 2.31 11.87
N THR A 23 -7.13 2.49 13.18
CA THR A 23 -6.07 2.19 14.14
C THR A 23 -6.50 1.08 15.07
N GLN A 24 -5.56 0.22 15.45
CA GLN A 24 -5.80 -0.91 16.36
C GLN A 24 -4.58 -1.12 17.23
N GLY A 25 -4.81 -1.54 18.48
CA GLY A 25 -3.74 -1.86 19.40
C GLY A 25 -3.13 -0.65 20.12
N HIS A 26 -1.94 -0.85 20.67
CA HIS A 26 -1.22 0.16 21.44
C HIS A 26 0.29 -0.02 21.29
N GLY A 27 1.06 1.05 21.50
CA GLY A 27 2.51 1.06 21.38
C GLY A 27 3.02 1.87 20.20
N PRO A 28 4.27 1.67 19.74
CA PRO A 28 4.82 2.42 18.61
C PRO A 28 3.98 2.31 17.35
N PRO A 29 3.87 3.40 16.53
CA PRO A 29 3.07 3.39 15.32
C PRO A 29 3.66 2.45 14.27
N LEU A 30 2.79 1.64 13.64
CA LEU A 30 3.09 0.74 12.54
C LEU A 30 2.10 0.96 11.40
N LEU A 31 2.57 1.55 10.31
CA LEU A 31 1.77 1.72 9.08
C LEU A 31 1.84 0.46 8.21
N MET A 32 0.66 -0.03 7.79
CA MET A 32 0.50 -1.15 6.86
C MET A 32 0.17 -0.62 5.46
N LEU A 33 1.07 -0.83 4.50
CA LEU A 33 0.88 -0.49 3.08
C LEU A 33 0.57 -1.75 2.28
N GLN A 34 -0.70 -1.93 1.94
CA GLN A 34 -1.22 -3.15 1.32
C GLN A 34 -0.87 -3.26 -0.17
N GLY A 35 -1.02 -4.46 -0.71
CA GLY A 35 -0.89 -4.76 -2.14
C GLY A 35 -1.94 -4.09 -3.03
N GLY A 36 -1.89 -4.35 -4.34
CA GLY A 36 -2.62 -3.59 -5.34
C GLY A 36 -4.14 -3.60 -5.23
N ASP A 37 -4.73 -4.74 -4.94
CA ASP A 37 -6.17 -4.99 -4.88
C ASP A 37 -6.73 -5.11 -3.45
N SER A 38 -5.93 -4.72 -2.45
CA SER A 38 -6.29 -4.84 -1.04
C SER A 38 -6.62 -3.47 -0.44
N ASP A 39 -7.51 -3.49 0.54
CA ASP A 39 -7.91 -2.36 1.38
C ASP A 39 -7.40 -2.50 2.83
N ALA A 40 -7.84 -1.65 3.73
CA ALA A 40 -7.40 -1.66 5.13
C ALA A 40 -7.69 -3.00 5.84
N ASP A 41 -8.67 -3.77 5.39
CA ASP A 41 -9.05 -5.04 6.00
C ASP A 41 -8.14 -6.20 5.54
N GLY A 42 -7.47 -6.03 4.40
CA GLY A 42 -6.58 -7.05 3.83
C GLY A 42 -5.37 -7.41 4.69
N THR A 43 -5.05 -6.58 5.69
CA THR A 43 -3.96 -6.83 6.65
C THR A 43 -4.44 -7.24 8.03
N ASP A 44 -5.75 -7.42 8.27
CA ASP A 44 -6.31 -7.69 9.60
C ASP A 44 -5.76 -8.97 10.23
N ALA A 45 -5.58 -10.03 9.45
CA ALA A 45 -5.01 -11.27 9.95
C ALA A 45 -3.58 -11.10 10.47
N LEU A 46 -2.76 -10.26 9.80
CA LEU A 46 -1.41 -9.93 10.26
C LEU A 46 -1.47 -8.95 11.45
N ALA A 47 -2.31 -7.94 11.37
CA ALA A 47 -2.49 -6.94 12.42
C ALA A 47 -2.85 -7.60 13.76
N ALA A 48 -3.71 -8.62 13.75
CA ALA A 48 -4.13 -9.36 14.95
C ALA A 48 -2.96 -9.96 15.75
N HIS A 49 -1.81 -10.19 15.12
CA HIS A 49 -0.58 -10.67 15.78
C HIS A 49 0.33 -9.53 16.27
N LEU A 50 0.01 -8.29 15.94
CA LEU A 50 0.88 -7.13 16.18
C LEU A 50 0.27 -6.11 17.16
N ILE A 51 -1.05 -6.11 17.32
CA ILE A 51 -1.79 -5.12 18.13
C ILE A 51 -1.44 -5.12 19.63
N ASP A 52 -0.91 -6.20 20.15
CA ASP A 52 -0.43 -6.27 21.55
C ASP A 52 0.89 -5.48 21.74
N HIS A 53 1.56 -5.08 20.66
CA HIS A 53 2.88 -4.45 20.70
C HIS A 53 2.97 -3.14 19.91
N TYR A 54 2.02 -2.89 19.00
CA TYR A 54 2.05 -1.75 18.08
C TYR A 54 0.66 -1.11 17.94
N THR A 55 0.64 0.19 17.75
CA THR A 55 -0.52 0.88 17.20
C THR A 55 -0.52 0.68 15.68
N VAL A 56 -1.27 -0.30 15.20
CA VAL A 56 -1.34 -0.66 13.78
C VAL A 56 -2.29 0.28 13.06
N LEU A 57 -1.78 0.97 12.04
CA LEU A 57 -2.51 1.90 11.16
C LEU A 57 -2.66 1.26 9.77
N SER A 58 -3.90 1.02 9.35
CA SER A 58 -4.26 0.54 8.02
C SER A 58 -5.21 1.52 7.35
N TYR A 59 -5.14 1.70 6.04
CA TYR A 59 -6.02 2.63 5.32
C TYR A 59 -6.37 2.12 3.92
N ASP A 60 -7.48 2.58 3.39
CA ASP A 60 -7.82 2.39 1.99
C ASP A 60 -7.13 3.48 1.18
N ARG A 61 -6.35 3.11 0.16
CA ARG A 61 -5.74 4.11 -0.73
C ARG A 61 -6.83 4.88 -1.48
N ARG A 62 -6.55 6.13 -1.84
CA ARG A 62 -7.50 6.99 -2.57
C ARG A 62 -8.13 6.25 -3.75
N GLY A 63 -9.44 6.39 -3.91
CA GLY A 63 -10.22 5.76 -4.96
C GLY A 63 -10.46 4.25 -4.79
N LEU A 64 -10.04 3.66 -3.66
CA LEU A 64 -10.29 2.26 -3.36
C LEU A 64 -11.22 2.11 -2.16
N SER A 65 -12.09 1.10 -2.21
CA SER A 65 -12.99 0.68 -1.13
C SER A 65 -13.77 1.86 -0.52
N ARG A 66 -13.44 2.27 0.71
CA ARG A 66 -14.15 3.34 1.47
C ARG A 66 -13.55 4.73 1.26
N SER A 67 -12.38 4.83 0.59
CA SER A 67 -11.75 6.10 0.28
C SER A 67 -12.28 6.68 -1.03
N SER A 68 -12.77 7.91 -0.99
CA SER A 68 -13.28 8.60 -2.18
C SER A 68 -12.22 9.51 -2.81
N VAL A 69 -12.45 9.88 -4.06
CA VAL A 69 -11.72 10.93 -4.78
C VAL A 69 -12.69 11.96 -5.31
N ASP A 70 -12.26 13.22 -5.38
CA ASP A 70 -13.11 14.32 -5.88
C ASP A 70 -13.31 14.21 -7.40
N ASP A 71 -12.28 13.78 -8.13
CA ASP A 71 -12.34 13.54 -9.58
C ASP A 71 -11.82 12.13 -9.90
N PRO A 72 -12.74 11.18 -10.20
CA PRO A 72 -12.36 9.80 -10.57
C PRO A 72 -11.59 9.69 -11.90
N SER A 73 -11.59 10.75 -12.73
CA SER A 73 -10.86 10.79 -14.00
C SER A 73 -9.43 11.31 -13.86
N ALA A 74 -9.10 11.92 -12.72
CA ALA A 74 -7.76 12.45 -12.48
C ALA A 74 -6.75 11.30 -12.35
N PRO A 75 -5.59 11.40 -13.01
CA PRO A 75 -4.54 10.40 -12.85
C PRO A 75 -3.98 10.44 -11.42
N VAL A 76 -3.73 9.27 -10.86
CA VAL A 76 -3.10 9.12 -9.54
C VAL A 76 -1.76 8.43 -9.74
N ASP A 77 -0.69 9.10 -9.37
CA ASP A 77 0.67 8.58 -9.43
C ASP A 77 1.14 8.04 -8.07
N LEU A 78 2.31 7.40 -8.07
CA LEU A 78 2.91 6.83 -6.87
C LEU A 78 3.19 7.91 -5.82
N SER A 79 3.63 9.08 -6.26
CA SER A 79 3.97 10.21 -5.37
C SER A 79 2.75 10.74 -4.63
N THR A 80 1.59 10.78 -5.28
CA THR A 80 0.32 11.16 -4.66
C THR A 80 -0.08 10.19 -3.55
N HIS A 81 0.05 8.89 -3.78
CA HIS A 81 -0.19 7.88 -2.74
C HIS A 81 0.82 7.98 -1.59
N CYS A 82 2.07 8.30 -1.89
CA CYS A 82 3.12 8.52 -0.90
C CYS A 82 2.80 9.72 0.00
N ASP A 83 2.43 10.86 -0.60
CA ASP A 83 2.05 12.07 0.13
C ASP A 83 0.79 11.85 1.00
N ASP A 84 -0.14 11.00 0.56
CA ASP A 84 -1.28 10.59 1.37
C ASP A 84 -0.85 9.79 2.61
N ALA A 85 0.05 8.83 2.44
CA ALA A 85 0.58 8.05 3.55
C ALA A 85 1.33 8.93 4.56
N ALA A 86 2.12 9.90 4.08
CA ALA A 86 2.79 10.87 4.94
C ALA A 86 1.81 11.75 5.72
N ARG A 87 0.75 12.26 5.06
CA ARG A 87 -0.30 13.05 5.73
C ARG A 87 -1.06 12.23 6.75
N LEU A 88 -1.33 10.96 6.43
CA LEU A 88 -2.01 10.04 7.35
C LEU A 88 -1.15 9.80 8.61
N LEU A 89 0.15 9.54 8.45
CA LEU A 89 1.06 9.42 9.57
C LEU A 89 1.07 10.69 10.43
N ALA A 90 1.23 11.85 9.82
CA ALA A 90 1.24 13.13 10.53
C ALA A 90 -0.08 13.45 11.27
N ALA A 91 -1.21 12.88 10.83
CA ALA A 91 -2.49 13.04 11.52
C ALA A 91 -2.68 12.08 12.71
N VAL A 92 -1.95 10.97 12.73
CA VAL A 92 -2.12 9.90 13.73
C VAL A 92 -1.01 9.88 14.77
N THR A 93 0.20 10.33 14.43
CA THR A 93 1.36 10.28 15.31
C THR A 93 2.34 11.43 15.06
N ASP A 94 2.99 11.87 16.14
CA ASP A 94 4.13 12.81 16.09
C ASP A 94 5.48 12.07 16.03
N GLU A 95 5.48 10.74 16.09
CA GLU A 95 6.70 9.93 16.09
C GLU A 95 6.91 9.27 14.71
N PRO A 96 8.19 9.09 14.27
CA PRO A 96 8.50 8.29 13.09
C PRO A 96 7.98 6.86 13.23
N ALA A 97 7.19 6.42 12.25
CA ALA A 97 6.52 5.12 12.28
C ALA A 97 7.41 3.97 11.77
N LEU A 98 7.13 2.77 12.24
CA LEU A 98 7.48 1.57 11.53
C LEU A 98 6.56 1.44 10.32
N VAL A 99 7.08 0.93 9.21
CA VAL A 99 6.30 0.75 7.97
C VAL A 99 6.50 -0.67 7.47
N PHE A 100 5.41 -1.37 7.23
CA PHE A 100 5.39 -2.64 6.49
C PHE A 100 4.66 -2.45 5.18
N GLY A 101 5.35 -2.70 4.07
CA GLY A 101 4.77 -2.62 2.73
C GLY A 101 4.90 -3.94 1.98
N THR A 102 3.82 -4.35 1.28
CA THR A 102 3.84 -5.55 0.43
C THR A 102 3.46 -5.21 -1.01
N SER A 103 4.16 -5.81 -1.98
CA SER A 103 3.93 -5.58 -3.42
C SER A 103 4.00 -4.09 -3.76
N ILE A 104 2.97 -3.48 -4.37
CA ILE A 104 2.91 -2.02 -4.63
C ILE A 104 3.03 -1.20 -3.34
N GLY A 105 2.53 -1.70 -2.21
CA GLY A 105 2.73 -1.08 -0.91
C GLY A 105 4.20 -1.04 -0.47
N ALA A 106 5.00 -2.01 -0.90
CA ALA A 106 6.45 -2.01 -0.68
C ALA A 106 7.15 -0.91 -1.50
N LEU A 107 6.72 -0.64 -2.74
CA LEU A 107 7.20 0.51 -3.52
C LEU A 107 6.78 1.83 -2.89
N LEU A 108 5.54 1.94 -2.39
CA LEU A 108 5.07 3.10 -1.65
C LEU A 108 5.92 3.36 -0.40
N GLY A 109 6.28 2.30 0.32
CA GLY A 109 7.18 2.40 1.47
C GLY A 109 8.57 2.90 1.10
N LEU A 110 9.14 2.45 -0.01
CA LEU A 110 10.43 2.93 -0.52
C LEU A 110 10.36 4.41 -0.93
N ASP A 111 9.29 4.82 -1.62
CA ASP A 111 9.07 6.23 -1.99
C ASP A 111 8.86 7.10 -0.74
N LEU A 112 8.13 6.60 0.27
CA LEU A 112 7.91 7.28 1.54
C LEU A 112 9.23 7.55 2.28
N VAL A 113 10.12 6.55 2.37
CA VAL A 113 11.45 6.74 2.96
C VAL A 113 12.28 7.75 2.18
N SER A 114 12.15 7.77 0.86
CA SER A 114 12.91 8.69 0.00
C SER A 114 12.44 10.14 0.13
N ARG A 115 11.13 10.36 0.23
CA ARG A 115 10.51 11.70 0.18
C ARG A 115 10.23 12.28 1.56
N HIS A 116 9.93 11.41 2.54
CA HIS A 116 9.56 11.76 3.91
C HIS A 116 10.36 10.93 4.92
N PRO A 117 11.70 10.97 4.89
CA PRO A 117 12.56 10.16 5.76
C PRO A 117 12.30 10.40 7.26
N GLU A 118 11.86 11.61 7.61
CA GLU A 118 11.51 11.99 8.98
C GLU A 118 10.28 11.23 9.52
N SER A 119 9.40 10.74 8.64
CA SER A 119 8.17 10.02 9.02
C SER A 119 8.40 8.52 9.23
N VAL A 120 9.56 7.99 8.84
CA VAL A 120 9.82 6.54 8.83
C VAL A 120 11.03 6.19 9.69
N ARG A 121 10.78 5.40 10.74
CA ARG A 121 11.82 4.86 11.60
C ARG A 121 12.49 3.61 11.02
N LEU A 122 11.70 2.73 10.40
CA LEU A 122 12.14 1.49 9.78
C LEU A 122 11.12 1.05 8.75
N LEU A 123 11.58 0.58 7.61
CA LEU A 123 10.75 -0.01 6.57
C LEU A 123 11.07 -1.50 6.39
N VAL A 124 10.02 -2.32 6.40
CA VAL A 124 10.05 -3.69 5.86
C VAL A 124 9.36 -3.66 4.51
N SER A 125 10.13 -3.80 3.43
CA SER A 125 9.66 -3.81 2.04
C SER A 125 9.61 -5.26 1.55
N HIS A 126 8.39 -5.83 1.47
CA HIS A 126 8.15 -7.23 1.10
C HIS A 126 7.72 -7.32 -0.37
N GLU A 127 8.52 -7.99 -1.16
CA GLU A 127 8.28 -8.26 -2.59
C GLU A 127 7.93 -7.02 -3.43
N PRO A 128 8.73 -5.92 -3.37
CA PRO A 128 8.48 -4.76 -4.21
C PRO A 128 8.60 -5.12 -5.68
N PRO A 129 7.63 -4.76 -6.57
CA PRO A 129 7.72 -5.04 -8.00
C PRO A 129 8.69 -4.05 -8.69
N ALA A 130 9.94 -4.03 -8.21
CA ALA A 130 11.01 -3.14 -8.67
C ALA A 130 11.73 -3.75 -9.89
N THR A 131 11.01 -3.92 -10.99
CA THR A 131 11.48 -4.57 -12.22
C THR A 131 12.79 -3.98 -12.75
N GLU A 132 12.99 -2.67 -12.60
CA GLU A 132 14.18 -1.98 -13.06
C GLU A 132 15.47 -2.40 -12.31
N LEU A 133 15.34 -2.99 -11.13
CA LEU A 133 16.48 -3.48 -10.35
C LEU A 133 16.91 -4.89 -10.73
N LEU A 134 16.16 -5.58 -11.59
CA LEU A 134 16.50 -6.91 -12.06
C LEU A 134 17.69 -6.84 -13.03
N ALA A 135 18.52 -7.87 -13.01
CA ALA A 135 19.58 -8.05 -14.01
C ALA A 135 18.98 -8.53 -15.36
N GLU A 136 19.72 -8.36 -16.44
CA GLU A 136 19.37 -9.00 -17.71
C GLU A 136 19.71 -10.52 -17.67
N PRO A 137 18.89 -11.39 -18.29
CA PRO A 137 17.72 -11.09 -19.15
C PRO A 137 16.38 -10.95 -18.41
N GLU A 138 16.34 -11.14 -17.08
CA GLU A 138 15.12 -11.16 -16.28
C GLU A 138 14.37 -9.82 -16.36
N ARG A 139 15.09 -8.69 -16.32
CA ARG A 139 14.51 -7.36 -16.45
C ARG A 139 13.75 -7.20 -17.78
N SER A 140 14.39 -7.52 -18.89
CA SER A 140 13.75 -7.42 -20.21
C SER A 140 12.52 -8.30 -20.33
N GLN A 141 12.53 -9.46 -19.69
CA GLN A 141 11.38 -10.36 -19.69
C GLN A 141 10.25 -9.82 -18.81
N ALA A 142 10.53 -9.33 -17.60
CA ALA A 142 9.54 -8.77 -16.71
C ALA A 142 8.86 -7.53 -17.32
N LEU A 143 9.63 -6.65 -17.99
CA LEU A 143 9.10 -5.48 -18.71
C LEU A 143 8.16 -5.89 -19.87
N ARG A 144 8.50 -6.94 -20.62
CA ARG A 144 7.59 -7.47 -21.66
C ARG A 144 6.29 -8.00 -21.07
N GLU A 145 6.37 -8.78 -19.99
CA GLU A 145 5.20 -9.34 -19.30
C GLU A 145 4.30 -8.23 -18.75
N GLN A 146 4.89 -7.17 -18.17
CA GLN A 146 4.12 -6.00 -17.70
C GLN A 146 3.41 -5.31 -18.86
N LYS A 147 4.10 -5.08 -19.98
CA LYS A 147 3.51 -4.49 -21.18
C LYS A 147 2.36 -5.33 -21.74
N ASP A 148 2.51 -6.65 -21.77
CA ASP A 148 1.46 -7.58 -22.21
C ASP A 148 0.20 -7.49 -21.33
N VAL A 149 0.36 -7.27 -20.01
CA VAL A 149 -0.75 -7.05 -19.08
C VAL A 149 -1.43 -5.71 -19.35
N GLU A 150 -0.65 -4.63 -19.53
CA GLU A 150 -1.19 -3.30 -19.83
C GLU A 150 -1.95 -3.28 -21.16
N GLU A 151 -1.42 -3.92 -22.21
CA GLU A 151 -2.08 -4.05 -23.51
C GLU A 151 -3.39 -4.84 -23.40
N ALA A 152 -3.39 -5.94 -22.63
CA ALA A 152 -4.62 -6.68 -22.38
C ALA A 152 -5.66 -5.85 -21.60
N TYR A 153 -5.22 -5.05 -20.63
CA TYR A 153 -6.13 -4.15 -19.91
C TYR A 153 -6.82 -3.14 -20.87
N ARG A 154 -6.03 -2.53 -21.76
CA ARG A 154 -6.54 -1.53 -22.71
C ARG A 154 -7.46 -2.12 -23.78
N ASN A 155 -7.15 -3.31 -24.27
CA ASN A 155 -7.83 -3.91 -25.43
C ASN A 155 -8.95 -4.89 -25.04
N ASP A 156 -8.73 -5.67 -23.97
CA ASP A 156 -9.56 -6.82 -23.61
C ASP A 156 -10.21 -6.65 -22.21
N GLY A 157 -9.85 -5.62 -21.48
CA GLY A 157 -10.40 -5.28 -20.16
C GLY A 157 -9.74 -6.01 -18.98
N VAL A 158 -10.27 -5.70 -17.78
CA VAL A 158 -9.70 -6.12 -16.50
C VAL A 158 -9.53 -7.63 -16.37
N ALA A 159 -10.54 -8.41 -16.80
CA ALA A 159 -10.54 -9.87 -16.60
C ALA A 159 -9.36 -10.54 -17.31
N GLU A 160 -9.07 -10.15 -18.55
CA GLU A 160 -7.97 -10.69 -19.33
C GLU A 160 -6.60 -10.20 -18.80
N ALA A 161 -6.49 -8.94 -18.43
CA ALA A 161 -5.29 -8.40 -17.79
C ALA A 161 -4.94 -9.17 -16.51
N MET A 162 -5.93 -9.40 -15.62
CA MET A 162 -5.74 -10.16 -14.40
C MET A 162 -5.38 -11.63 -14.64
N ARG A 163 -5.91 -12.23 -15.72
CA ARG A 163 -5.53 -13.59 -16.12
C ARG A 163 -4.06 -13.67 -16.51
N LYS A 164 -3.55 -12.68 -17.28
CA LYS A 164 -2.14 -12.59 -17.67
C LYS A 164 -1.25 -12.30 -16.47
N PHE A 165 -1.61 -11.34 -15.63
CA PHE A 165 -0.88 -10.99 -14.41
C PHE A 165 -0.66 -12.19 -13.48
N ARG A 166 -1.70 -13.00 -13.24
CA ARG A 166 -1.58 -14.21 -12.41
C ARG A 166 -0.68 -15.28 -13.01
N ARG A 167 -0.46 -15.30 -14.32
CA ARG A 167 0.44 -16.22 -14.99
C ARG A 167 1.90 -15.78 -14.87
N SER A 168 2.17 -14.47 -14.97
CA SER A 168 3.52 -13.92 -14.82
C SER A 168 4.08 -14.10 -13.40
N GLY A 169 3.24 -14.02 -12.37
CA GLY A 169 3.62 -14.21 -10.96
C GLY A 169 3.82 -15.68 -10.52
N ARG A 170 3.58 -16.67 -11.38
CA ARG A 170 3.71 -18.11 -11.05
C ARG A 170 5.03 -18.71 -11.56
N ARG A 171 6.17 -18.07 -11.34
CA ARG A 171 7.45 -18.70 -11.61
C ARG A 171 7.85 -19.59 -10.44
N PRO A 172 8.25 -20.87 -10.68
CA PRO A 172 8.97 -21.63 -9.66
C PRO A 172 10.31 -20.92 -9.39
N LEU A 173 10.64 -20.79 -8.12
CA LEU A 173 11.97 -20.41 -7.65
C LEU A 173 12.99 -21.43 -8.10
#